data_270e73e788da11dc8c35ccf439c24f8a
#
_entry.id   270e73e788da11dc8c35ccf439c24f8a
#
_cell.length_a   1.000
_cell.length_b   1.000
_cell.length_c   1.000
_cell.angle_alpha   90.00
_cell.angle_beta   90.00
_cell.angle_gamma   90.00
#
_symmetry.space_group_name_H-M   'P 1'
#
loop_
_entity.id
_entity.type
_entity.pdbx_description
1 polymer ?
#
loop_
_entity_poly.entity_id
_entity_poly.type
_entity_poly.pdbx_seq_one_letter_code
_entity_poly.pdbx_strand_id
1 'polypeptide(L)'
;VKKNSLALFVSAFLLAGCGRSVNYQKLRIEIPTYSPIQLDDFQELAVTTFLIPKETAGVDLNKEVTEYFITELARKFKGKVMARSIALDNEAVFKQPEFWKALSAGESGLLFITGKANLEKETRKAVLSRPGNPREEEFSTQRTIAERTVFTLDASIYMIRADTGEIVLSRDFKETRAYTNPKQRADFAFSDLVQRIEQKLFRPILSEERIEERYLLLK
;
A
#
# COMPACT_ATOMS: atom_id res chain seq x y z
N VAL A 1 -12.26 -71.49 21.57
CA VAL A 1 -12.67 -70.41 20.62
C VAL A 1 -13.17 -69.13 21.32
N LYS A 2 -12.99 -68.92 22.62
CA LYS A 2 -13.54 -67.71 23.34
C LYS A 2 -12.50 -66.66 23.81
N LYS A 3 -11.19 -66.84 23.58
CA LYS A 3 -10.19 -65.89 24.02
C LYS A 3 -9.79 -64.78 23.07
N ASN A 4 -10.06 -64.93 21.77
CA ASN A 4 -9.64 -63.92 20.76
C ASN A 4 -10.65 -62.79 20.58
N SER A 5 -11.90 -62.93 21.05
CA SER A 5 -12.91 -61.90 20.90
C SER A 5 -12.77 -60.74 21.87
N LEU A 6 -12.14 -60.98 23.03
CA LEU A 6 -11.90 -59.93 24.04
C LEU A 6 -10.77 -58.96 23.66
N ALA A 7 -9.75 -59.46 22.97
CA ALA A 7 -8.63 -58.65 22.54
C ALA A 7 -9.01 -57.68 21.42
N LEU A 8 -9.95 -58.03 20.57
CA LEU A 8 -10.44 -57.18 19.47
C LEU A 8 -11.29 -56.03 20.00
N PHE A 9 -12.03 -56.21 21.08
CA PHE A 9 -12.86 -55.15 21.69
C PHE A 9 -12.00 -54.08 22.43
N VAL A 10 -10.90 -54.48 23.06
CA VAL A 10 -10.01 -53.56 23.76
C VAL A 10 -9.22 -52.72 22.77
N SER A 11 -8.84 -53.25 21.60
CA SER A 11 -8.14 -52.52 20.55
C SER A 11 -9.02 -51.44 19.87
N ALA A 12 -10.34 -51.69 19.76
CA ALA A 12 -11.28 -50.73 19.17
C ALA A 12 -11.57 -49.52 20.07
N PHE A 13 -11.45 -49.69 21.39
CA PHE A 13 -11.67 -48.60 22.36
C PHE A 13 -10.47 -47.60 22.46
N LEU A 14 -9.28 -48.05 22.08
CA LEU A 14 -8.08 -47.18 22.11
C LEU A 14 -8.00 -46.23 20.92
N LEU A 15 -8.73 -46.47 19.85
CA LEU A 15 -8.77 -45.61 18.64
C LEU A 15 -9.81 -44.49 18.72
N ALA A 16 -10.74 -44.53 19.68
CA ALA A 16 -11.81 -43.53 19.81
C ALA A 16 -11.44 -42.30 20.65
N GLY A 17 -10.18 -42.17 21.10
CA GLY A 17 -9.81 -41.24 22.18
C GLY A 17 -9.00 -40.00 21.81
N CYS A 18 -8.81 -39.62 20.55
CA CYS A 18 -7.99 -38.45 20.21
C CYS A 18 -8.60 -37.55 19.12
N GLY A 19 -9.85 -37.18 19.27
CA GLY A 19 -10.47 -36.12 18.49
C GLY A 19 -10.88 -34.95 19.36
N ARG A 20 -9.93 -34.27 20.03
CA ARG A 20 -10.22 -32.97 20.61
C ARG A 20 -10.41 -32.01 19.46
N SER A 21 -11.64 -31.86 18.98
CA SER A 21 -12.00 -30.80 18.06
C SER A 21 -11.76 -29.46 18.77
N VAL A 22 -10.71 -28.78 18.39
CA VAL A 22 -10.45 -27.42 18.87
C VAL A 22 -11.51 -26.53 18.22
N ASN A 23 -12.52 -26.14 18.98
CA ASN A 23 -13.55 -25.24 18.50
C ASN A 23 -12.99 -23.83 18.45
N TYR A 24 -12.93 -23.29 17.24
CA TYR A 24 -12.59 -21.88 17.01
C TYR A 24 -13.88 -21.11 16.75
N GLN A 25 -14.05 -20.01 17.44
CA GLN A 25 -15.06 -19.03 17.11
C GLN A 25 -14.41 -17.88 16.33
N LYS A 26 -14.89 -17.67 15.11
CA LYS A 26 -14.46 -16.53 14.28
C LYS A 26 -15.18 -15.28 14.77
N LEU A 27 -14.43 -14.31 15.25
CA LEU A 27 -14.93 -12.98 15.58
C LEU A 27 -14.61 -12.03 14.44
N ARG A 28 -15.61 -11.31 14.02
CA ARG A 28 -15.47 -10.17 13.10
C ARG A 28 -15.57 -8.90 13.92
N ILE A 29 -14.44 -8.16 14.00
CA ILE A 29 -14.35 -6.93 14.76
C ILE A 29 -14.31 -5.79 13.75
N GLU A 30 -15.31 -4.94 13.79
CA GLU A 30 -15.34 -3.69 13.02
C GLU A 30 -14.61 -2.63 13.84
N ILE A 31 -13.47 -2.18 13.33
CA ILE A 31 -12.66 -1.14 13.97
C ILE A 31 -13.00 0.17 13.26
N PRO A 32 -13.65 1.14 13.95
CA PRO A 32 -13.90 2.42 13.35
C PRO A 32 -12.58 3.11 13.01
N THR A 33 -12.40 3.48 11.76
CA THR A 33 -11.23 4.22 11.31
C THR A 33 -11.52 5.71 11.49
N TYR A 34 -10.75 6.38 12.34
CA TYR A 34 -10.87 7.84 12.46
C TYR A 34 -10.20 8.47 11.25
N SER A 35 -10.99 9.11 10.40
CA SER A 35 -10.43 9.87 9.28
C SER A 35 -9.87 11.21 9.79
N PRO A 36 -8.61 11.52 9.50
CA PRO A 36 -8.04 12.83 9.83
C PRO A 36 -8.64 13.94 8.97
N ILE A 37 -9.29 13.60 7.86
CA ILE A 37 -9.96 14.51 6.93
C ILE A 37 -11.28 13.89 6.52
N GLN A 38 -12.34 14.69 6.55
CA GLN A 38 -13.62 14.32 5.95
C GLN A 38 -13.64 14.87 4.52
N LEU A 39 -13.43 13.99 3.53
CA LEU A 39 -13.45 14.40 2.13
C LEU A 39 -14.83 14.95 1.72
N ASP A 40 -15.89 14.53 2.39
CA ASP A 40 -17.26 15.02 2.16
C ASP A 40 -17.43 16.50 2.50
N ASP A 41 -16.50 17.13 3.23
CA ASP A 41 -16.48 18.58 3.49
C ASP A 41 -16.06 19.39 2.25
N PHE A 42 -15.53 18.72 1.23
CA PHE A 42 -15.05 19.36 0.01
C PHE A 42 -15.97 19.05 -1.17
N GLN A 43 -16.10 20.01 -2.08
CA GLN A 43 -16.89 19.88 -3.31
C GLN A 43 -16.01 19.45 -4.50
N GLU A 44 -14.76 19.90 -4.49
CA GLU A 44 -13.79 19.68 -5.53
C GLU A 44 -12.42 19.26 -4.99
N LEU A 45 -11.77 18.36 -5.69
CA LEU A 45 -10.37 17.96 -5.46
C LEU A 45 -9.53 18.37 -6.66
N ALA A 46 -8.47 19.12 -6.45
CA ALA A 46 -7.51 19.45 -7.49
C ALA A 46 -6.19 18.72 -7.24
N VAL A 47 -5.90 17.74 -8.08
CA VAL A 47 -4.57 17.11 -8.09
C VAL A 47 -3.62 18.02 -8.86
N THR A 48 -2.60 18.50 -8.17
CA THR A 48 -1.63 19.43 -8.76
C THR A 48 -0.37 18.72 -9.23
N THR A 49 0.52 19.47 -9.84
CA THR A 49 1.87 19.01 -10.18
C THR A 49 2.59 18.48 -8.93
N PHE A 50 3.34 17.41 -9.10
CA PHE A 50 4.24 16.88 -8.06
C PHE A 50 5.68 17.38 -8.32
N LEU A 51 6.38 17.71 -7.26
CA LEU A 51 7.79 18.04 -7.33
C LEU A 51 8.61 16.76 -7.55
N ILE A 52 9.33 16.70 -8.66
CA ILE A 52 10.17 15.55 -9.02
C ILE A 52 11.64 15.99 -8.95
N PRO A 53 12.34 15.67 -7.84
CA PRO A 53 13.73 16.13 -7.66
C PRO A 53 14.71 15.48 -8.65
N LYS A 54 14.39 14.28 -9.10
CA LYS A 54 15.23 13.52 -10.01
C LYS A 54 14.38 12.75 -11.02
N GLU A 55 14.60 13.01 -12.27
CA GLU A 55 13.96 12.27 -13.35
C GLU A 55 14.40 10.81 -13.38
N THR A 56 13.48 9.93 -13.63
CA THR A 56 13.73 8.49 -13.78
C THR A 56 13.60 8.11 -15.25
N ALA A 57 14.65 7.50 -15.79
CA ALA A 57 14.65 7.10 -17.19
C ALA A 57 13.47 6.14 -17.52
N GLY A 58 12.71 6.48 -18.56
CA GLY A 58 11.62 5.66 -19.07
C GLY A 58 10.29 5.84 -18.37
N VAL A 59 10.12 6.84 -17.50
CA VAL A 59 8.84 7.21 -16.90
C VAL A 59 8.78 8.71 -16.63
N ASP A 60 7.69 9.35 -17.05
CA ASP A 60 7.34 10.71 -16.63
C ASP A 60 6.61 10.61 -15.30
N LEU A 61 7.37 10.68 -14.21
CA LEU A 61 6.85 10.42 -12.87
C LEU A 61 5.78 11.44 -12.47
N ASN A 62 5.91 12.72 -12.87
CA ASN A 62 4.93 13.73 -12.55
C ASN A 62 3.57 13.43 -13.21
N LYS A 63 3.59 13.09 -14.48
CA LYS A 63 2.40 12.72 -15.24
C LYS A 63 1.76 11.47 -14.65
N GLU A 64 2.54 10.41 -14.45
CA GLU A 64 2.04 9.13 -13.94
C GLU A 64 1.41 9.26 -12.53
N VAL A 65 2.06 10.00 -11.61
CA VAL A 65 1.52 10.24 -10.27
C VAL A 65 0.21 11.02 -10.36
N THR A 66 0.18 12.10 -11.14
CA THR A 66 -1.00 12.96 -11.29
C THR A 66 -2.18 12.19 -11.87
N GLU A 67 -1.97 11.48 -12.98
CA GLU A 67 -3.02 10.68 -13.64
C GLU A 67 -3.52 9.55 -12.74
N TYR A 68 -2.63 8.91 -12.00
CA TYR A 68 -3.00 7.86 -11.06
C TYR A 68 -3.93 8.41 -9.96
N PHE A 69 -3.53 9.50 -9.29
CA PHE A 69 -4.36 10.10 -8.24
C PHE A 69 -5.71 10.60 -8.75
N ILE A 70 -5.75 11.23 -9.92
CA ILE A 70 -7.02 11.65 -10.53
C ILE A 70 -7.93 10.45 -10.75
N THR A 71 -7.40 9.39 -11.34
CA THR A 71 -8.18 8.19 -11.65
C THR A 71 -8.75 7.52 -10.40
N GLU A 72 -7.92 7.35 -9.38
CA GLU A 72 -8.35 6.68 -8.14
C GLU A 72 -9.29 7.55 -7.29
N LEU A 73 -9.05 8.86 -7.23
CA LEU A 73 -9.95 9.77 -6.52
C LEU A 73 -11.30 9.90 -7.23
N ALA A 74 -11.32 9.96 -8.57
CA ALA A 74 -12.57 10.03 -9.32
C ALA A 74 -13.47 8.79 -9.13
N ARG A 75 -12.89 7.65 -8.76
CA ARG A 75 -13.67 6.44 -8.42
C ARG A 75 -14.27 6.46 -7.02
N LYS A 76 -13.63 7.19 -6.10
CA LYS A 76 -13.90 7.09 -4.67
C LYS A 76 -14.57 8.35 -4.11
N PHE A 77 -14.34 9.49 -4.73
CA PHE A 77 -14.88 10.77 -4.33
C PHE A 77 -16.15 11.11 -5.12
N LYS A 78 -17.18 11.58 -4.44
CA LYS A 78 -18.48 11.92 -5.06
C LYS A 78 -18.50 13.27 -5.75
N GLY A 79 -17.56 14.15 -5.39
CA GLY A 79 -17.44 15.49 -5.99
C GLY A 79 -16.58 15.48 -7.26
N LYS A 80 -16.19 16.65 -7.70
CA LYS A 80 -15.40 16.83 -8.92
C LYS A 80 -13.90 16.65 -8.64
N VAL A 81 -13.22 15.88 -9.47
CA VAL A 81 -11.75 15.73 -9.42
C VAL A 81 -11.17 16.29 -10.72
N MET A 82 -10.16 17.14 -10.60
CA MET A 82 -9.51 17.79 -11.72
C MET A 82 -7.99 17.80 -11.59
N ALA A 83 -7.30 17.89 -12.73
CA ALA A 83 -5.88 18.23 -12.77
C ALA A 83 -5.71 19.76 -12.73
N ARG A 84 -4.74 20.26 -11.96
CA ARG A 84 -4.35 21.67 -11.98
C ARG A 84 -2.83 21.77 -12.07
N SER A 85 -2.31 22.19 -13.22
CA SER A 85 -0.87 22.36 -13.38
C SER A 85 -0.40 23.61 -12.64
N ILE A 86 0.60 23.44 -11.79
CA ILE A 86 1.16 24.50 -10.94
C ILE A 86 2.69 24.40 -11.05
N ALA A 87 3.36 25.53 -11.20
CA ALA A 87 4.82 25.57 -11.13
C ALA A 87 5.26 25.46 -9.64
N LEU A 88 6.00 24.42 -9.33
CA LEU A 88 6.57 24.17 -8.00
C LEU A 88 8.10 24.30 -8.09
N ASP A 89 8.65 25.34 -7.49
CA ASP A 89 10.10 25.61 -7.55
C ASP A 89 10.88 24.78 -6.53
N ASN A 90 10.30 24.56 -5.34
CA ASN A 90 10.94 23.83 -4.24
C ASN A 90 9.94 23.34 -3.19
N GLU A 91 10.41 22.54 -2.24
CA GLU A 91 9.57 21.98 -1.17
C GLU A 91 9.01 23.02 -0.18
N ALA A 92 9.64 24.20 -0.06
CA ALA A 92 9.16 25.23 0.87
C ALA A 92 7.78 25.77 0.49
N VAL A 93 7.42 25.69 -0.79
CA VAL A 93 6.10 26.09 -1.31
C VAL A 93 4.95 25.34 -0.65
N PHE A 94 5.13 24.06 -0.29
CA PHE A 94 4.09 23.29 0.38
C PHE A 94 3.67 23.89 1.73
N LYS A 95 4.57 24.59 2.40
CA LYS A 95 4.34 25.20 3.73
C LYS A 95 4.01 26.71 3.66
N GLN A 96 3.69 27.24 2.49
CA GLN A 96 3.36 28.65 2.29
C GLN A 96 1.84 28.82 2.09
N PRO A 97 1.05 29.14 3.13
CA PRO A 97 -0.41 29.26 3.01
C PRO A 97 -0.83 30.31 1.99
N GLU A 98 -0.12 31.43 1.92
CA GLU A 98 -0.46 32.53 1.01
C GLU A 98 -0.34 32.14 -0.46
N PHE A 99 0.60 31.26 -0.81
CA PHE A 99 0.74 30.72 -2.16
C PHE A 99 -0.52 29.95 -2.55
N TRP A 100 -1.00 29.04 -1.69
CA TRP A 100 -2.17 28.20 -1.95
C TRP A 100 -3.46 28.98 -1.98
N LYS A 101 -3.61 29.98 -1.10
CA LYS A 101 -4.76 30.91 -1.13
C LYS A 101 -4.81 31.71 -2.44
N ALA A 102 -3.66 32.22 -2.89
CA ALA A 102 -3.59 32.97 -4.15
C ALA A 102 -4.01 32.10 -5.35
N LEU A 103 -3.63 30.82 -5.34
CA LEU A 103 -4.01 29.88 -6.40
C LEU A 103 -5.50 29.57 -6.42
N SER A 104 -6.16 29.56 -5.27
CA SER A 104 -7.59 29.25 -5.17
C SER A 104 -8.49 30.38 -5.64
N ALA A 105 -7.96 31.59 -5.76
CA ALA A 105 -8.75 32.79 -6.08
C ALA A 105 -10.01 32.97 -5.21
N GLY A 106 -10.01 32.42 -3.99
CA GLY A 106 -11.12 32.46 -3.05
C GLY A 106 -12.15 31.33 -3.21
N GLU A 107 -11.85 30.31 -4.00
CA GLU A 107 -12.70 29.11 -4.12
C GLU A 107 -12.81 28.41 -2.75
N SER A 108 -14.01 28.34 -2.20
CA SER A 108 -14.32 27.58 -0.99
C SER A 108 -14.70 26.15 -1.34
N GLY A 109 -14.34 25.19 -0.48
CA GLY A 109 -14.69 23.79 -0.70
C GLY A 109 -13.76 23.05 -1.69
N LEU A 110 -12.64 23.67 -2.08
CA LEU A 110 -11.60 23.06 -2.89
C LEU A 110 -10.46 22.54 -1.99
N LEU A 111 -10.00 21.31 -2.27
CA LEU A 111 -8.83 20.69 -1.65
C LEU A 111 -7.76 20.43 -2.70
N PHE A 112 -6.58 21.00 -2.49
CA PHE A 112 -5.41 20.67 -3.31
C PHE A 112 -4.73 19.39 -2.82
N ILE A 113 -4.36 18.53 -3.76
CA ILE A 113 -3.55 17.34 -3.51
C ILE A 113 -2.27 17.48 -4.31
N THR A 114 -1.16 17.56 -3.62
CA THR A 114 0.17 17.82 -4.16
C THR A 114 1.21 17.02 -3.43
N GLY A 115 2.46 17.14 -3.85
CA GLY A 115 3.53 16.48 -3.14
C GLY A 115 4.86 16.45 -3.87
N LYS A 116 5.70 15.57 -3.38
CA LYS A 116 7.00 15.24 -3.94
C LYS A 116 7.03 13.75 -4.21
N ALA A 117 7.62 13.35 -5.34
CA ALA A 117 7.83 11.93 -5.62
C ALA A 117 9.24 11.71 -6.22
N ASN A 118 9.86 10.61 -5.85
CA ASN A 118 11.15 10.18 -6.37
C ASN A 118 11.13 8.66 -6.58
N LEU A 119 11.45 8.19 -7.77
CA LEU A 119 11.55 6.77 -8.10
C LEU A 119 13.00 6.41 -8.36
N GLU A 120 13.58 5.63 -7.47
CA GLU A 120 14.96 5.16 -7.59
C GLU A 120 15.01 3.73 -8.12
N LYS A 121 15.98 3.46 -9.00
CA LYS A 121 16.27 2.14 -9.53
C LYS A 121 17.69 1.75 -9.16
N GLU A 122 17.83 0.59 -8.51
CA GLU A 122 19.13 0.01 -8.16
C GLU A 122 19.21 -1.43 -8.66
N THR A 123 20.43 -1.87 -9.02
CA THR A 123 20.71 -3.28 -9.26
C THR A 123 21.46 -3.85 -8.07
N ARG A 124 20.92 -4.91 -7.47
CA ARG A 124 21.51 -5.60 -6.31
C ARG A 124 21.77 -7.06 -6.62
N LYS A 125 22.92 -7.57 -6.18
CA LYS A 125 23.23 -8.99 -6.21
C LYS A 125 22.55 -9.65 -5.00
N ALA A 126 21.78 -10.69 -5.24
CA ALA A 126 21.10 -11.45 -4.20
C ALA A 126 21.46 -12.93 -4.32
N VAL A 127 21.67 -13.56 -3.19
CA VAL A 127 21.84 -15.02 -3.13
C VAL A 127 20.45 -15.64 -3.23
N LEU A 128 20.19 -16.41 -4.27
CA LEU A 128 18.97 -17.19 -4.42
C LEU A 128 19.19 -18.57 -3.79
N SER A 129 18.46 -18.86 -2.72
CA SER A 129 18.28 -20.24 -2.28
C SER A 129 17.18 -20.86 -3.16
N ARG A 130 17.49 -21.81 -4.01
CA ARG A 130 16.44 -22.63 -4.61
C ARG A 130 15.80 -23.45 -3.50
N PRO A 131 14.46 -23.51 -3.39
CA PRO A 131 13.83 -24.55 -2.61
C PRO A 131 14.24 -25.89 -3.24
N GLY A 132 15.13 -26.59 -2.58
CA GLY A 132 15.57 -27.93 -2.99
C GLY A 132 14.42 -28.92 -2.84
N ASN A 133 14.45 -29.95 -3.65
CA ASN A 133 13.56 -31.10 -3.48
C ASN A 133 13.88 -31.71 -2.09
N PRO A 134 12.94 -31.93 -1.17
CA PRO A 134 13.23 -32.38 0.21
C PRO A 134 14.02 -33.70 0.30
N ARG A 135 14.19 -34.41 -0.80
CA ARG A 135 14.94 -35.66 -0.88
C ARG A 135 16.41 -35.52 -1.30
N GLU A 136 16.84 -34.31 -1.74
CA GLU A 136 18.21 -34.05 -2.23
C GLU A 136 18.98 -33.05 -1.35
N GLU A 137 18.40 -32.62 -0.22
CA GLU A 137 18.90 -31.49 0.58
C GLU A 137 20.14 -31.78 1.43
N GLU A 138 20.62 -33.02 1.51
CA GLU A 138 21.74 -33.28 2.43
C GLU A 138 23.12 -32.76 1.97
N PHE A 139 23.32 -32.44 0.66
CA PHE A 139 24.66 -32.04 0.19
C PHE A 139 24.78 -31.01 -0.93
N SER A 140 23.74 -30.31 -1.38
CA SER A 140 23.90 -29.29 -2.43
C SER A 140 23.13 -28.01 -2.19
N THR A 141 23.60 -27.16 -1.30
CA THR A 141 23.26 -25.74 -1.27
C THR A 141 23.94 -25.03 -2.44
N GLN A 142 23.45 -25.21 -3.66
CA GLN A 142 23.84 -24.35 -4.77
C GLN A 142 23.27 -22.96 -4.55
N ARG A 143 24.07 -22.11 -3.92
CA ARG A 143 23.77 -20.68 -3.81
C ARG A 143 24.06 -20.04 -5.16
N THR A 144 23.04 -19.71 -5.90
CA THR A 144 23.18 -18.97 -7.16
C THR A 144 23.10 -17.48 -6.83
N ILE A 145 24.11 -16.71 -7.23
CA ILE A 145 24.06 -15.25 -7.17
C ILE A 145 23.28 -14.79 -8.40
N ALA A 146 22.17 -14.10 -8.19
CA ALA A 146 21.40 -13.49 -9.26
C ALA A 146 21.32 -11.97 -9.06
N GLU A 147 21.28 -11.26 -10.16
CA GLU A 147 21.02 -9.81 -10.13
C GLU A 147 19.51 -9.59 -10.03
N ARG A 148 19.13 -8.64 -9.17
CA ARG A 148 17.76 -8.18 -9.01
C ARG A 148 17.72 -6.67 -9.20
N THR A 149 16.70 -6.21 -9.89
CA THR A 149 16.38 -4.79 -9.96
C THR A 149 15.47 -4.42 -8.81
N VAL A 150 15.87 -3.45 -8.02
CA VAL A 150 15.11 -2.91 -6.88
C VAL A 150 14.64 -1.52 -7.26
N PHE A 151 13.34 -1.28 -7.13
CA PHE A 151 12.76 0.05 -7.26
C PHE A 151 12.28 0.51 -5.89
N THR A 152 12.54 1.77 -5.58
CA THR A 152 12.06 2.45 -4.37
C THR A 152 11.31 3.70 -4.80
N LEU A 153 10.03 3.79 -4.43
CA LEU A 153 9.22 5.00 -4.57
C LEU A 153 9.16 5.69 -3.22
N ASP A 154 9.70 6.90 -3.17
CA ASP A 154 9.67 7.81 -2.03
C ASP A 154 8.68 8.94 -2.37
N ALA A 155 7.62 9.11 -1.59
CA ALA A 155 6.58 10.09 -1.87
C ALA A 155 6.12 10.80 -0.60
N SER A 156 6.11 12.13 -0.65
CA SER A 156 5.49 12.98 0.36
C SER A 156 4.21 13.58 -0.22
N ILE A 157 3.07 13.34 0.40
CA ILE A 157 1.76 13.79 -0.09
C ILE A 157 1.18 14.80 0.88
N TYR A 158 0.76 15.93 0.35
CA TYR A 158 0.13 17.03 1.08
C TYR A 158 -1.30 17.23 0.57
N MET A 159 -2.23 17.40 1.49
CA MET A 159 -3.57 17.87 1.21
C MET A 159 -3.74 19.24 1.86
N ILE A 160 -4.10 20.24 1.06
CA ILE A 160 -4.07 21.64 1.45
C ILE A 160 -5.42 22.27 1.14
N ARG A 161 -6.03 22.88 2.14
CA ARG A 161 -7.29 23.62 1.94
C ARG A 161 -7.04 24.86 1.10
N ALA A 162 -7.86 25.05 0.10
CA ALA A 162 -7.70 26.17 -0.82
C ALA A 162 -8.03 27.52 -0.17
N ASP A 163 -9.05 27.57 0.71
CA ASP A 163 -9.53 28.77 1.39
C ASP A 163 -8.55 29.32 2.43
N THR A 164 -7.87 28.44 3.17
CA THR A 164 -6.95 28.83 4.25
C THR A 164 -5.48 28.67 3.88
N GLY A 165 -5.15 27.83 2.87
CA GLY A 165 -3.80 27.42 2.54
C GLY A 165 -3.17 26.49 3.59
N GLU A 166 -3.96 26.00 4.55
CA GLU A 166 -3.48 25.11 5.61
C GLU A 166 -3.33 23.68 5.12
N ILE A 167 -2.25 23.03 5.56
CA ILE A 167 -2.04 21.61 5.34
C ILE A 167 -2.94 20.83 6.30
N VAL A 168 -3.96 20.15 5.76
CA VAL A 168 -4.86 19.31 6.55
C VAL A 168 -4.36 17.87 6.67
N LEU A 169 -3.51 17.43 5.73
CA LEU A 169 -2.82 16.14 5.80
C LEU A 169 -1.42 16.27 5.21
N SER A 170 -0.45 15.67 5.89
CA SER A 170 0.90 15.45 5.39
C SER A 170 1.31 14.00 5.70
N ARG A 171 1.72 13.25 4.70
CA ARG A 171 2.13 11.86 4.84
C ARG A 171 3.33 11.54 3.96
N ASP A 172 4.31 10.88 4.55
CA ASP A 172 5.48 10.38 3.86
C ASP A 172 5.36 8.86 3.68
N PHE A 173 5.69 8.40 2.48
CA PHE A 173 5.66 7.00 2.10
C PHE A 173 6.99 6.60 1.48
N LYS A 174 7.43 5.39 1.81
CA LYS A 174 8.57 4.75 1.17
C LYS A 174 8.24 3.30 0.89
N GLU A 175 8.08 2.99 -0.39
CA GLU A 175 7.79 1.64 -0.85
C GLU A 175 8.95 1.11 -1.68
N THR A 176 9.34 -0.14 -1.39
CA THR A 176 10.45 -0.78 -2.09
C THR A 176 10.02 -2.15 -2.60
N ARG A 177 10.41 -2.48 -3.82
CA ARG A 177 10.20 -3.80 -4.40
C ARG A 177 11.37 -4.27 -5.25
N ALA A 178 11.72 -5.54 -5.06
CA ALA A 178 12.74 -6.21 -5.84
C ALA A 178 12.10 -7.11 -6.90
N TYR A 179 12.61 -7.01 -8.13
CA TYR A 179 12.18 -7.82 -9.27
C TYR A 179 13.34 -8.73 -9.70
N THR A 180 12.98 -9.95 -10.03
CA THR A 180 13.97 -10.95 -10.55
C THR A 180 14.40 -10.65 -11.98
N ASN A 181 13.57 -9.91 -12.73
CA ASN A 181 13.90 -9.48 -14.08
C ASN A 181 14.82 -8.24 -14.02
N PRO A 182 16.08 -8.34 -14.47
CA PRO A 182 17.01 -7.21 -14.46
C PRO A 182 16.61 -6.08 -15.44
N LYS A 183 15.76 -6.40 -16.43
CA LYS A 183 15.21 -5.45 -17.40
C LYS A 183 13.81 -4.96 -17.04
N GLN A 184 13.44 -5.05 -15.75
CA GLN A 184 12.13 -4.56 -15.30
C GLN A 184 11.95 -3.09 -15.66
N ARG A 185 10.83 -2.77 -16.28
CA ARG A 185 10.47 -1.40 -16.70
C ARG A 185 10.06 -0.57 -15.49
N ALA A 186 10.41 0.72 -15.53
CA ALA A 186 10.14 1.66 -14.43
C ALA A 186 8.65 1.97 -14.29
N ASP A 187 7.90 2.07 -15.39
CA ASP A 187 6.45 2.30 -15.39
C ASP A 187 5.67 1.20 -14.68
N PHE A 188 6.01 -0.06 -14.95
CA PHE A 188 5.40 -1.19 -14.25
C PHE A 188 5.73 -1.18 -12.75
N ALA A 189 7.00 -0.91 -12.41
CA ALA A 189 7.42 -0.86 -11.01
C ALA A 189 6.73 0.30 -10.27
N PHE A 190 6.58 1.45 -10.91
CA PHE A 190 5.84 2.58 -10.38
C PHE A 190 4.40 2.22 -10.08
N SER A 191 3.68 1.63 -11.04
CA SER A 191 2.27 1.24 -10.87
C SER A 191 2.07 0.31 -9.67
N ASP A 192 2.96 -0.66 -9.47
CA ASP A 192 2.90 -1.58 -8.33
C ASP A 192 3.21 -0.90 -6.98
N LEU A 193 4.15 0.06 -6.96
CA LEU A 193 4.54 0.77 -5.75
C LEU A 193 3.51 1.84 -5.36
N VAL A 194 2.98 2.59 -6.34
CA VAL A 194 1.97 3.63 -6.08
C VAL A 194 0.66 3.04 -5.57
N GLN A 195 0.27 1.86 -6.04
CA GLN A 195 -0.91 1.15 -5.53
C GLN A 195 -0.79 0.81 -4.03
N ARG A 196 0.42 0.50 -3.55
CA ARG A 196 0.66 0.27 -2.12
C ARG A 196 0.56 1.56 -1.31
N ILE A 197 1.07 2.67 -1.86
CA ILE A 197 0.93 3.99 -1.26
C ILE A 197 -0.54 4.39 -1.19
N GLU A 198 -1.28 4.20 -2.28
CA GLU A 198 -2.72 4.47 -2.36
C GLU A 198 -3.50 3.76 -1.25
N GLN A 199 -3.28 2.46 -1.07
CA GLN A 199 -3.94 1.70 -0.01
C GLN A 199 -3.64 2.26 1.39
N LYS A 200 -2.42 2.74 1.64
CA LYS A 200 -2.02 3.33 2.92
C LYS A 200 -2.54 4.76 3.11
N LEU A 201 -2.68 5.51 2.01
CA LEU A 201 -3.16 6.88 2.03
C LEU A 201 -4.69 6.93 2.12
N PHE A 202 -5.41 6.24 1.23
CA PHE A 202 -6.84 6.41 1.10
C PHE A 202 -7.66 5.64 2.14
N ARG A 203 -7.18 4.51 2.60
CA ARG A 203 -7.88 3.73 3.62
C ARG A 203 -8.27 4.57 4.87
N PRO A 204 -7.35 5.33 5.50
CA PRO A 204 -7.72 6.19 6.63
C PRO A 204 -8.51 7.45 6.23
N ILE A 205 -8.40 7.94 4.99
CA ILE A 205 -9.06 9.18 4.54
C ILE A 205 -10.52 8.92 4.14
N LEU A 206 -10.78 7.77 3.53
CA LEU A 206 -12.12 7.39 3.08
C LEU A 206 -12.96 6.72 4.17
N SER A 207 -12.47 6.67 5.41
CA SER A 207 -13.15 6.02 6.53
C SER A 207 -13.61 4.59 6.21
N GLU A 208 -12.84 3.86 5.40
CA GLU A 208 -13.12 2.47 5.10
C GLU A 208 -13.06 1.68 6.40
N GLU A 209 -14.15 1.02 6.75
CA GLU A 209 -14.25 0.18 7.94
C GLU A 209 -13.18 -0.92 7.88
N ARG A 210 -12.36 -0.97 8.93
CA ARG A 210 -11.37 -2.03 9.06
C ARG A 210 -12.02 -3.21 9.73
N ILE A 211 -12.25 -4.27 8.97
CA ILE A 211 -12.73 -5.54 9.49
C ILE A 211 -11.53 -6.39 9.85
N GLU A 212 -11.33 -6.66 11.14
CA GLU A 212 -10.36 -7.65 11.60
C GLU A 212 -11.06 -8.96 11.97
N GLU A 213 -10.59 -10.05 11.38
CA GLU A 213 -11.03 -11.39 11.74
C GLU A 213 -10.06 -11.97 12.77
N ARG A 214 -10.58 -12.33 13.93
CA ARG A 214 -9.83 -13.01 14.99
C ARG A 214 -10.48 -14.36 15.31
N TYR A 215 -9.64 -15.34 15.59
CA TYR A 215 -10.10 -16.66 16.01
C TYR A 215 -9.89 -16.80 17.52
N LEU A 216 -10.98 -17.01 18.25
CA LEU A 216 -10.93 -17.37 19.66
C LEU A 216 -10.95 -18.88 19.82
N LEU A 217 -10.00 -19.38 20.61
CA LEU A 217 -10.02 -20.77 21.11
C LEU A 217 -11.09 -20.86 22.19
N LEU A 218 -12.12 -21.67 21.94
CA LEU A 218 -13.06 -22.04 22.98
C LEU A 218 -12.48 -23.23 23.75
N LYS A 219 -12.34 -23.08 25.07
CA LYS A 219 -11.92 -24.16 26.00
C LYS A 219 -13.05 -25.12 26.25
#